data_0c2acec6f5277096801f5ec8bc5b597a
#
_entry.id   0c2acec6f5277096801f5ec8bc5b597a
#
_cell.length_a   1.000
_cell.length_b   1.000
_cell.length_c   1.000
_cell.angle_alpha   90.00
_cell.angle_beta   90.00
_cell.angle_gamma   90.00
#
_symmetry.space_group_name_H-M   'P 1'
#
loop_
_entity.id
_entity.type
_entity.pdbx_description
1 polymer ?
#
loop_
_entity_poly.entity_id
_entity_poly.type
_entity_poly.pdbx_seq_one_letter_code
_entity_poly.pdbx_strand_id
1 'polypeptide(L)'
;MVNVYDACNKPNIKCDTDKKYVYVTASITYIPEGFTQLVGNNKPYEFIETVKLGKNVIISQKMLCNLPKESIKYLHDYNLIIDCIILPFIVLHVSRKDIDMLDDAKYISLSNNTVKWEKQPYNGSFNSLYKEALHKKVSAVGNVTAISQPHEYVFTSFMDVSVYTFTFKGQLLQYYFDLNNIKYELVKTAPINLKNIHLLDDYKLNNISKNRTALSKTWMKRTNLERLKLHTQNFIRNKIKKLSTGKYNNLDCTWTTYSDYFDELKGNGYTKLYKNLFTEKYTDSHGIVYDANMFINSVIKLYLDINDVDTNNDDFATSMLFRFIYTCNTDDLYLYLPSKRMRNLFNAYVSKNS
;
A
#
# COMPACT_ATOMS: atom_id res chain seq x y z
N MET A 1 -12.12 11.47 15.58
CA MET A 1 -12.44 11.60 14.14
C MET A 1 -11.18 11.29 13.35
N VAL A 2 -11.28 10.70 12.14
CA VAL A 2 -10.10 10.47 11.30
C VAL A 2 -9.92 11.65 10.36
N ASN A 3 -8.76 12.32 10.44
CA ASN A 3 -8.38 13.39 9.52
C ASN A 3 -7.43 12.84 8.46
N VAL A 4 -7.76 12.97 7.19
CA VAL A 4 -6.94 12.52 6.08
C VAL A 4 -6.36 13.73 5.36
N TYR A 5 -5.05 13.88 5.44
CA TYR A 5 -4.28 14.94 4.79
C TYR A 5 -3.85 14.44 3.41
N ASP A 6 -4.62 14.80 2.39
CA ASP A 6 -4.38 14.39 1.00
C ASP A 6 -3.37 15.32 0.33
N ALA A 7 -2.45 14.76 -0.44
CA ALA A 7 -1.39 15.47 -1.13
C ALA A 7 -0.35 16.18 -0.21
N CYS A 8 -0.05 15.59 0.93
CA CYS A 8 0.91 16.16 1.88
C CYS A 8 2.34 15.71 1.60
N ASN A 9 3.28 16.65 1.62
CA ASN A 9 4.68 16.33 1.88
C ASN A 9 4.79 15.68 3.26
N LYS A 10 5.84 14.89 3.52
CA LYS A 10 6.06 14.28 4.84
C LYS A 10 5.70 15.27 5.95
N PRO A 11 4.86 14.84 6.89
CA PRO A 11 4.51 15.72 7.99
C PRO A 11 5.79 16.07 8.75
N ASN A 12 6.03 17.37 8.92
CA ASN A 12 7.00 17.81 9.92
C ASN A 12 6.34 17.59 11.27
N ILE A 13 6.48 16.38 11.82
CA ILE A 13 5.82 15.98 13.07
C ILE A 13 6.50 16.73 14.19
N LYS A 14 5.94 17.89 14.52
CA LYS A 14 6.21 18.56 15.78
C LYS A 14 5.32 17.89 16.80
N CYS A 15 5.90 16.99 17.60
CA CYS A 15 5.19 16.42 18.74
C CYS A 15 5.00 17.49 19.80
N ASP A 16 3.76 17.72 20.16
CA ASP A 16 3.40 18.47 21.35
C ASP A 16 3.83 17.62 22.57
N THR A 17 4.61 18.20 23.47
CA THR A 17 5.16 17.51 24.64
C THR A 17 4.07 17.00 25.58
N ASP A 18 2.87 17.60 25.53
CA ASP A 18 1.74 17.27 26.40
C ASP A 18 0.84 16.18 25.83
N LYS A 19 1.13 15.69 24.61
CA LYS A 19 0.35 14.66 23.92
C LYS A 19 1.12 13.37 23.76
N LYS A 20 0.37 12.26 23.73
CA LYS A 20 0.90 10.92 23.48
C LYS A 20 0.64 10.52 22.05
N TYR A 21 1.63 9.85 21.43
CA TYR A 21 1.56 9.49 20.03
C TYR A 21 1.92 8.03 19.75
N VAL A 22 1.16 7.43 18.85
CA VAL A 22 1.56 6.23 18.10
C VAL A 22 1.83 6.67 16.67
N TYR A 23 3.08 6.54 16.22
CA TYR A 23 3.50 6.91 14.88
C TYR A 23 3.72 5.66 14.02
N VAL A 24 3.05 5.59 12.88
CA VAL A 24 3.11 4.47 11.94
C VAL A 24 3.83 4.90 10.68
N THR A 25 4.96 4.25 10.40
CA THR A 25 5.77 4.55 9.21
C THR A 25 6.28 3.27 8.53
N ALA A 26 6.55 3.35 7.22
CA ALA A 26 7.10 2.24 6.45
C ALA A 26 8.60 2.03 6.68
N SER A 27 9.33 3.10 7.00
CA SER A 27 10.78 3.05 7.17
C SER A 27 11.19 3.79 8.44
N ILE A 28 11.69 3.03 9.40
CA ILE A 28 12.23 3.57 10.65
C ILE A 28 13.71 3.94 10.42
N THR A 29 13.94 4.89 9.53
CA THR A 29 15.30 5.44 9.30
C THR A 29 15.62 6.63 10.20
N TYR A 30 14.58 7.28 10.72
CA TYR A 30 14.67 8.39 11.65
C TYR A 30 13.66 8.20 12.77
N ILE A 31 14.13 8.28 14.00
CA ILE A 31 13.31 8.23 15.21
C ILE A 31 13.22 9.68 15.73
N PRO A 32 12.03 10.31 15.70
CA PRO A 32 11.85 11.61 16.31
C PRO A 32 12.21 11.57 17.79
N GLU A 33 12.72 12.67 18.31
CA GLU A 33 13.02 12.79 19.74
C GLU A 33 11.79 12.48 20.62
N GLY A 34 11.99 11.74 21.69
CA GLY A 34 10.92 11.33 22.58
C GLY A 34 10.13 10.08 22.18
N PHE A 35 10.46 9.45 21.03
CA PHE A 35 9.82 8.20 20.62
C PHE A 35 10.63 6.96 20.98
N THR A 36 9.93 5.89 21.35
CA THR A 36 10.48 4.56 21.56
C THR A 36 10.24 3.69 20.34
N GLN A 37 11.30 3.12 19.77
CA GLN A 37 11.19 2.09 18.75
C GLN A 37 11.08 0.72 19.39
N LEU A 38 10.10 -0.07 18.98
CA LEU A 38 9.97 -1.46 19.45
C LEU A 38 11.01 -2.36 18.76
N VAL A 39 11.81 -3.05 19.56
CA VAL A 39 12.88 -3.94 19.12
C VAL A 39 12.59 -5.35 19.60
N GLY A 40 12.98 -6.38 18.84
CA GLY A 40 12.87 -7.78 19.30
C GLY A 40 11.67 -8.54 18.71
N ASN A 41 11.45 -9.76 19.24
CA ASN A 41 10.47 -10.71 18.71
C ASN A 41 9.10 -10.61 19.41
N ASN A 42 9.02 -9.98 20.60
CA ASN A 42 7.80 -9.87 21.40
C ASN A 42 7.16 -8.49 21.32
N LYS A 43 7.13 -7.92 20.11
CA LYS A 43 6.62 -6.57 19.84
C LYS A 43 5.19 -6.28 20.35
N PRO A 44 4.22 -7.22 20.30
CA PRO A 44 2.89 -6.95 20.88
C PRO A 44 2.91 -6.69 22.38
N TYR A 45 3.67 -7.45 23.15
CA TYR A 45 3.82 -7.24 24.59
C TYR A 45 4.56 -5.94 24.90
N GLU A 46 5.68 -5.69 24.20
CA GLU A 46 6.46 -4.46 24.34
C GLU A 46 5.60 -3.22 24.02
N PHE A 47 4.72 -3.32 23.01
CA PHE A 47 3.78 -2.25 22.69
C PHE A 47 2.84 -1.94 23.86
N ILE A 48 2.22 -2.97 24.43
CA ILE A 48 1.30 -2.80 25.57
C ILE A 48 2.02 -2.13 26.73
N GLU A 49 3.21 -2.59 27.12
CA GLU A 49 3.97 -1.99 28.21
C GLU A 49 4.40 -0.55 27.90
N THR A 50 4.77 -0.25 26.64
CA THR A 50 5.17 1.10 26.24
C THR A 50 4.01 2.09 26.33
N VAL A 51 2.83 1.72 25.81
CA VAL A 51 1.65 2.61 25.86
C VAL A 51 1.06 2.70 27.27
N LYS A 52 1.15 1.65 28.08
CA LYS A 52 0.77 1.66 29.49
C LYS A 52 1.63 2.65 30.30
N LEU A 53 2.90 2.79 29.95
CA LEU A 53 3.81 3.76 30.56
C LEU A 53 3.63 5.19 30.02
N GLY A 54 2.70 5.41 29.10
CA GLY A 54 2.44 6.73 28.51
C GLY A 54 3.51 7.22 27.53
N LYS A 55 4.38 6.34 27.02
CA LYS A 55 5.49 6.72 26.13
C LYS A 55 5.04 6.77 24.66
N ASN A 56 5.60 7.72 23.91
CA ASN A 56 5.43 7.76 22.48
C ASN A 56 6.11 6.57 21.80
N VAL A 57 5.48 6.00 20.78
CA VAL A 57 5.97 4.78 20.14
C VAL A 57 5.89 4.84 18.64
N ILE A 58 6.94 4.32 17.97
CA ILE A 58 6.93 4.10 16.52
C ILE A 58 6.68 2.63 16.23
N ILE A 59 5.73 2.37 15.33
CA ILE A 59 5.38 1.02 14.88
C ILE A 59 5.33 0.93 13.36
N SER A 60 5.40 -0.29 12.84
CA SER A 60 5.17 -0.57 11.43
C SER A 60 3.67 -0.71 11.12
N GLN A 61 3.30 -0.57 9.82
CA GLN A 61 1.97 -0.91 9.33
C GLN A 61 1.50 -2.31 9.79
N LYS A 62 2.41 -3.30 9.69
CA LYS A 62 2.09 -4.68 10.11
C LYS A 62 1.73 -4.74 11.60
N MET A 63 2.41 -3.99 12.44
CA MET A 63 2.11 -3.93 13.86
C MET A 63 0.77 -3.25 14.11
N LEU A 64 0.49 -2.13 13.45
CA LEU A 64 -0.81 -1.45 13.54
C LEU A 64 -1.96 -2.40 13.22
N CYS A 65 -1.89 -3.10 12.07
CA CYS A 65 -2.95 -4.03 11.65
C CYS A 65 -3.09 -5.27 12.57
N ASN A 66 -2.16 -5.50 13.50
CA ASN A 66 -2.16 -6.61 14.45
C ASN A 66 -2.13 -6.10 15.91
N LEU A 67 -2.68 -4.91 16.19
CA LEU A 67 -2.72 -4.39 17.55
C LEU A 67 -3.44 -5.33 18.50
N PRO A 68 -2.83 -5.68 19.65
CA PRO A 68 -3.48 -6.51 20.64
C PRO A 68 -4.73 -5.83 21.21
N LYS A 69 -5.82 -6.58 21.34
CA LYS A 69 -7.08 -6.07 21.90
C LYS A 69 -6.89 -5.47 23.30
N GLU A 70 -5.99 -6.04 24.07
CA GLU A 70 -5.64 -5.59 25.43
C GLU A 70 -5.04 -4.19 25.47
N SER A 71 -4.47 -3.70 24.35
CA SER A 71 -3.91 -2.35 24.28
C SER A 71 -4.97 -1.25 24.20
N ILE A 72 -6.19 -1.55 23.74
CA ILE A 72 -7.27 -0.57 23.48
C ILE A 72 -7.50 0.37 24.65
N LYS A 73 -7.55 -0.18 25.86
CA LYS A 73 -7.80 0.59 27.09
C LYS A 73 -6.77 1.67 27.40
N TYR A 74 -5.61 1.65 26.73
CA TYR A 74 -4.55 2.63 26.91
C TYR A 74 -4.46 3.63 25.74
N LEU A 75 -5.18 3.37 24.63
CA LEU A 75 -5.03 4.14 23.38
C LEU A 75 -5.96 5.37 23.31
N HIS A 76 -6.97 5.47 24.16
CA HIS A 76 -7.92 6.59 24.13
C HIS A 76 -7.29 7.97 24.41
N ASP A 77 -6.09 8.02 25.03
CA ASP A 77 -5.31 9.23 25.27
C ASP A 77 -4.23 9.46 24.19
N TYR A 78 -4.13 8.57 23.21
CA TYR A 78 -3.11 8.64 22.18
C TYR A 78 -3.64 9.20 20.87
N ASN A 79 -2.79 9.97 20.20
CA ASN A 79 -2.99 10.39 18.82
C ASN A 79 -2.27 9.39 17.88
N LEU A 80 -2.99 8.86 16.89
CA LEU A 80 -2.43 7.99 15.88
C LEU A 80 -2.01 8.84 14.67
N ILE A 81 -0.75 8.76 14.29
CA ILE A 81 -0.21 9.38 13.07
C ILE A 81 0.21 8.27 12.12
N ILE A 82 -0.34 8.28 10.90
CA ILE A 82 -0.03 7.31 9.85
C ILE A 82 0.65 8.05 8.71
N ASP A 83 1.92 7.75 8.47
CA ASP A 83 2.75 8.29 7.37
C ASP A 83 3.23 7.13 6.50
N CYS A 84 2.31 6.26 6.13
CA CYS A 84 2.58 5.15 5.24
C CYS A 84 1.30 4.59 4.64
N ILE A 85 1.45 3.82 3.55
CA ILE A 85 0.32 3.05 3.01
C ILE A 85 -0.11 1.99 4.02
N ILE A 86 -1.40 1.92 4.24
CA ILE A 86 -2.03 0.80 4.94
C ILE A 86 -2.71 -0.09 3.90
N LEU A 87 -2.31 -1.37 3.89
CA LEU A 87 -2.95 -2.42 3.12
C LEU A 87 -3.77 -3.31 4.08
N PRO A 88 -5.03 -2.94 4.34
CA PRO A 88 -5.79 -3.58 5.41
C PRO A 88 -6.26 -4.99 5.06
N PHE A 89 -6.30 -5.36 3.78
CA PHE A 89 -6.83 -6.64 3.33
C PHE A 89 -5.70 -7.62 2.99
N ILE A 90 -5.78 -8.84 3.55
CA ILE A 90 -4.91 -9.97 3.21
C ILE A 90 -5.79 -11.06 2.62
N VAL A 91 -5.42 -11.53 1.42
CA VAL A 91 -6.08 -12.68 0.78
C VAL A 91 -5.44 -13.96 1.29
N LEU A 92 -6.25 -14.84 1.88
CA LEU A 92 -5.86 -16.16 2.34
C LEU A 92 -6.39 -17.21 1.34
N HIS A 93 -5.51 -18.07 0.87
CA HIS A 93 -5.89 -19.18 0.00
C HIS A 93 -6.31 -20.38 0.87
N VAL A 94 -7.63 -20.51 1.07
CA VAL A 94 -8.25 -21.60 1.81
C VAL A 94 -9.56 -21.96 1.11
N SER A 95 -9.75 -23.23 0.78
CA SER A 95 -10.96 -23.64 0.06
C SER A 95 -12.19 -23.65 0.97
N ARG A 96 -13.38 -23.49 0.38
CA ARG A 96 -14.63 -23.58 1.13
C ARG A 96 -14.76 -24.94 1.82
N LYS A 97 -14.33 -26.02 1.15
CA LYS A 97 -14.31 -27.36 1.72
C LYS A 97 -13.43 -27.47 2.97
N ASP A 98 -12.28 -26.80 2.98
CA ASP A 98 -11.39 -26.78 4.13
C ASP A 98 -12.03 -26.01 5.31
N ILE A 99 -12.71 -24.90 5.01
CA ILE A 99 -13.44 -24.11 6.01
C ILE A 99 -14.58 -24.95 6.60
N ASP A 100 -15.38 -25.60 5.76
CA ASP A 100 -16.49 -26.46 6.20
C ASP A 100 -15.96 -27.64 7.03
N MET A 101 -14.86 -28.29 6.62
CA MET A 101 -14.19 -29.35 7.39
C MET A 101 -13.72 -28.85 8.78
N LEU A 102 -13.16 -27.65 8.86
CA LEU A 102 -12.71 -27.06 10.12
C LEU A 102 -13.89 -26.73 11.04
N ASP A 103 -15.02 -26.28 10.46
CA ASP A 103 -16.26 -26.00 11.20
C ASP A 103 -16.89 -27.29 11.74
N ASP A 104 -17.02 -28.33 10.92
CA ASP A 104 -17.49 -29.65 11.31
C ASP A 104 -16.65 -30.27 12.43
N ALA A 105 -15.33 -30.12 12.34
CA ALA A 105 -14.39 -30.57 13.38
C ALA A 105 -14.34 -29.65 14.62
N LYS A 106 -15.15 -28.58 14.65
CA LYS A 106 -15.22 -27.59 15.75
C LYS A 106 -13.90 -26.89 16.05
N TYR A 107 -13.04 -26.74 15.06
CA TYR A 107 -11.87 -25.85 15.18
C TYR A 107 -12.24 -24.40 15.00
N ILE A 108 -13.23 -24.12 14.18
CA ILE A 108 -13.77 -22.79 13.94
C ILE A 108 -15.28 -22.80 14.14
N SER A 109 -15.86 -21.61 14.21
CA SER A 109 -17.29 -21.36 14.02
C SER A 109 -17.50 -20.34 12.91
N LEU A 110 -18.53 -20.55 12.09
CA LEU A 110 -18.92 -19.68 11.01
C LEU A 110 -20.21 -18.91 11.35
N SER A 111 -20.12 -17.58 11.34
CA SER A 111 -21.30 -16.72 11.45
C SER A 111 -21.24 -15.67 10.36
N ASN A 112 -22.24 -15.63 9.47
CA ASN A 112 -22.30 -14.69 8.33
C ASN A 112 -20.95 -14.66 7.54
N ASN A 113 -20.42 -15.83 7.20
CA ASN A 113 -19.11 -16.03 6.56
C ASN A 113 -17.91 -15.54 7.39
N THR A 114 -18.08 -15.02 8.60
CA THR A 114 -16.99 -14.68 9.49
C THR A 114 -16.48 -15.92 10.20
N VAL A 115 -15.16 -16.13 10.11
CA VAL A 115 -14.46 -17.25 10.72
C VAL A 115 -13.98 -16.85 12.10
N LYS A 116 -14.41 -17.56 13.14
CA LYS A 116 -13.88 -17.43 14.48
C LYS A 116 -13.18 -18.71 14.89
N TRP A 117 -11.96 -18.59 15.38
CA TRP A 117 -11.18 -19.77 15.82
C TRP A 117 -11.54 -20.13 17.27
N GLU A 118 -11.89 -21.40 17.52
CA GLU A 118 -12.41 -21.86 18.83
C GLU A 118 -11.38 -22.70 19.61
N LYS A 119 -10.61 -23.56 18.94
CA LYS A 119 -9.67 -24.48 19.60
C LYS A 119 -8.23 -23.98 19.57
N GLN A 120 -7.61 -23.81 20.72
CA GLN A 120 -6.21 -23.41 20.86
C GLN A 120 -5.44 -24.40 21.76
N PRO A 121 -4.12 -24.60 21.50
CA PRO A 121 -3.35 -24.14 20.36
C PRO A 121 -3.65 -24.96 19.08
N TYR A 122 -3.28 -24.43 17.90
CA TYR A 122 -3.38 -25.14 16.63
C TYR A 122 -2.02 -25.22 15.92
N ASN A 123 -1.66 -26.42 15.46
CA ASN A 123 -0.38 -26.72 14.81
C ASN A 123 -0.60 -27.58 13.55
N GLY A 124 -1.43 -27.13 12.62
CA GLY A 124 -1.79 -27.84 11.41
C GLY A 124 -1.56 -27.04 10.15
N SER A 125 -2.03 -27.58 9.03
CA SER A 125 -1.89 -27.02 7.67
C SER A 125 -2.51 -25.62 7.54
N PHE A 126 -3.50 -25.26 8.38
CA PHE A 126 -4.21 -24.00 8.34
C PHE A 126 -3.65 -22.95 9.33
N ASN A 127 -2.36 -23.07 9.67
CA ASN A 127 -1.72 -22.18 10.65
C ASN A 127 -1.77 -20.69 10.24
N SER A 128 -1.77 -20.39 8.94
CA SER A 128 -1.94 -19.01 8.46
C SER A 128 -3.34 -18.49 8.76
N LEU A 129 -4.38 -19.27 8.48
CA LEU A 129 -5.77 -18.92 8.80
C LEU A 129 -5.95 -18.76 10.32
N TYR A 130 -5.41 -19.70 11.10
CA TYR A 130 -5.43 -19.67 12.56
C TYR A 130 -4.84 -18.37 13.12
N LYS A 131 -3.61 -18.01 12.71
CA LYS A 131 -2.93 -16.79 13.18
C LYS A 131 -3.69 -15.52 12.83
N GLU A 132 -4.26 -15.46 11.63
CA GLU A 132 -5.06 -14.30 11.21
C GLU A 132 -6.38 -14.24 12.03
N ALA A 133 -7.09 -15.35 12.19
CA ALA A 133 -8.36 -15.40 12.90
C ALA A 133 -8.25 -15.15 14.42
N LEU A 134 -7.04 -15.29 15.02
CA LEU A 134 -6.80 -14.92 16.42
C LEU A 134 -6.77 -13.40 16.66
N HIS A 135 -6.34 -12.63 15.67
CA HIS A 135 -6.02 -11.21 15.87
C HIS A 135 -6.83 -10.28 14.96
N LYS A 136 -7.53 -10.84 13.97
CA LYS A 136 -8.23 -10.08 12.92
C LYS A 136 -9.60 -10.65 12.62
N LYS A 137 -10.41 -9.86 11.94
CA LYS A 137 -11.65 -10.32 11.35
C LYS A 137 -11.33 -11.08 10.05
N VAL A 138 -11.70 -12.35 9.99
CA VAL A 138 -11.53 -13.19 8.82
C VAL A 138 -12.90 -13.54 8.24
N SER A 139 -13.08 -13.34 6.94
CA SER A 139 -14.32 -13.64 6.23
C SER A 139 -14.06 -14.58 5.06
N ALA A 140 -14.82 -15.66 4.95
CA ALA A 140 -14.80 -16.54 3.78
C ALA A 140 -15.40 -15.81 2.56
N VAL A 141 -14.72 -15.88 1.42
CA VAL A 141 -15.10 -15.20 0.18
C VAL A 141 -15.02 -16.16 -0.99
N GLY A 142 -16.15 -16.41 -1.64
CA GLY A 142 -16.22 -17.37 -2.74
C GLY A 142 -15.88 -18.79 -2.29
N ASN A 143 -15.31 -19.59 -3.21
CA ASN A 143 -15.09 -21.03 -3.00
C ASN A 143 -13.66 -21.40 -2.58
N VAL A 144 -12.69 -20.51 -2.73
CA VAL A 144 -11.25 -20.84 -2.60
C VAL A 144 -10.44 -19.82 -1.83
N THR A 145 -11.09 -18.85 -1.18
CA THR A 145 -10.38 -17.74 -0.52
C THR A 145 -11.10 -17.26 0.73
N ALA A 146 -10.32 -16.63 1.63
CA ALA A 146 -10.85 -15.81 2.70
C ALA A 146 -10.10 -14.45 2.71
N ILE A 147 -10.73 -13.45 3.27
CA ILE A 147 -10.13 -12.12 3.50
C ILE A 147 -9.91 -11.95 4.99
N SER A 148 -8.69 -11.58 5.37
CA SER A 148 -8.35 -11.09 6.69
C SER A 148 -8.20 -9.57 6.68
N GLN A 149 -8.77 -8.90 7.68
CA GLN A 149 -8.66 -7.45 7.87
C GLN A 149 -8.52 -7.11 9.36
N PRO A 150 -7.87 -6.00 9.74
CA PRO A 150 -7.82 -5.56 11.12
C PRO A 150 -9.23 -5.29 11.65
N HIS A 151 -9.40 -5.34 12.95
CA HIS A 151 -10.63 -4.86 13.59
C HIS A 151 -10.72 -3.33 13.51
N GLU A 152 -11.92 -2.80 13.47
CA GLU A 152 -12.18 -1.35 13.42
C GLU A 152 -11.57 -0.58 14.60
N TYR A 153 -11.46 -1.21 15.78
CA TYR A 153 -10.84 -0.58 16.95
C TYR A 153 -9.40 -0.12 16.72
N VAL A 154 -8.70 -0.71 15.75
CA VAL A 154 -7.33 -0.31 15.35
C VAL A 154 -7.28 1.17 14.94
N PHE A 155 -8.37 1.73 14.45
CA PHE A 155 -8.47 3.13 14.05
C PHE A 155 -9.42 3.95 14.92
N THR A 156 -10.32 3.32 15.67
CA THR A 156 -11.36 4.02 16.43
C THR A 156 -11.06 4.14 17.92
N SER A 157 -10.00 3.47 18.42
CA SER A 157 -9.62 3.51 19.84
C SER A 157 -8.73 4.70 20.23
N PHE A 158 -8.26 5.46 19.27
CA PHE A 158 -7.39 6.62 19.50
C PHE A 158 -8.21 7.89 19.73
N MET A 159 -7.64 8.86 20.46
CA MET A 159 -8.24 10.17 20.66
C MET A 159 -8.42 10.88 19.31
N ASP A 160 -7.36 10.95 18.53
CA ASP A 160 -7.36 11.47 17.16
C ASP A 160 -6.56 10.56 16.22
N VAL A 161 -6.94 10.55 14.94
CA VAL A 161 -6.23 9.82 13.90
C VAL A 161 -5.93 10.77 12.75
N SER A 162 -4.65 10.87 12.39
CA SER A 162 -4.15 11.66 11.27
C SER A 162 -3.48 10.75 10.24
N VAL A 163 -4.04 10.69 9.04
CA VAL A 163 -3.50 9.91 7.91
C VAL A 163 -2.89 10.87 6.90
N TYR A 164 -1.59 10.76 6.67
CA TYR A 164 -0.86 11.53 5.67
C TYR A 164 -0.61 10.67 4.45
N THR A 165 -1.16 11.04 3.31
CA THR A 165 -1.10 10.23 2.10
C THR A 165 -1.23 11.06 0.83
N PHE A 166 -0.87 10.46 -0.30
CA PHE A 166 -1.11 11.03 -1.63
C PHE A 166 -2.32 10.35 -2.25
N THR A 167 -3.28 11.14 -2.74
CA THR A 167 -4.47 10.62 -3.42
C THR A 167 -5.18 9.54 -2.61
N PHE A 168 -5.78 9.91 -1.48
CA PHE A 168 -6.50 8.96 -0.61
C PHE A 168 -7.62 8.24 -1.36
N LYS A 169 -8.28 8.97 -2.28
CA LYS A 169 -9.32 8.39 -3.12
C LYS A 169 -8.80 7.18 -3.90
N GLY A 170 -9.48 6.05 -3.75
CA GLY A 170 -9.14 4.78 -4.37
C GLY A 170 -8.16 3.91 -3.59
N GLN A 171 -7.59 4.36 -2.49
CA GLN A 171 -6.75 3.51 -1.65
C GLN A 171 -7.57 2.41 -0.95
N LEU A 172 -6.93 1.27 -0.69
CA LEU A 172 -7.58 0.18 0.05
C LEU A 172 -7.97 0.59 1.48
N LEU A 173 -7.28 1.56 2.07
CA LEU A 173 -7.62 2.12 3.38
C LEU A 173 -8.94 2.91 3.32
N GLN A 174 -9.21 3.65 2.23
CA GLN A 174 -10.51 4.30 2.03
C GLN A 174 -11.63 3.26 2.04
N TYR A 175 -11.52 2.23 1.19
CA TYR A 175 -12.53 1.18 1.10
C TYR A 175 -12.70 0.40 2.43
N TYR A 176 -11.63 0.27 3.21
CA TYR A 176 -11.72 -0.30 4.55
C TYR A 176 -12.49 0.61 5.52
N PHE A 177 -12.31 1.94 5.44
CA PHE A 177 -13.08 2.88 6.26
C PHE A 177 -14.55 2.87 5.87
N ASP A 178 -14.84 2.88 4.56
CA ASP A 178 -16.21 2.81 4.04
C ASP A 178 -16.90 1.50 4.48
N LEU A 179 -16.21 0.35 4.36
CA LEU A 179 -16.69 -0.97 4.79
C LEU A 179 -17.05 -1.05 6.28
N ASN A 180 -16.25 -0.41 7.13
CA ASN A 180 -16.42 -0.46 8.58
C ASN A 180 -17.11 0.80 9.15
N ASN A 181 -17.71 1.64 8.30
CA ASN A 181 -18.39 2.89 8.67
C ASN A 181 -17.52 3.84 9.51
N ILE A 182 -16.20 3.84 9.29
CA ILE A 182 -15.26 4.74 9.96
C ILE A 182 -15.33 6.10 9.27
N LYS A 183 -15.87 7.09 9.96
CA LYS A 183 -16.00 8.45 9.44
C LYS A 183 -14.64 9.13 9.35
N TYR A 184 -14.37 9.78 8.21
CA TYR A 184 -13.15 10.54 7.98
C TYR A 184 -13.45 11.88 7.30
N GLU A 185 -12.55 12.84 7.50
CA GLU A 185 -12.58 14.15 6.86
C GLU A 185 -11.35 14.31 5.97
N LEU A 186 -11.55 14.73 4.72
CA LEU A 186 -10.46 15.06 3.81
C LEU A 186 -10.01 16.51 4.05
N VAL A 187 -8.84 16.65 4.65
CA VAL A 187 -8.20 17.95 4.85
C VAL A 187 -7.42 18.31 3.59
N LYS A 188 -7.87 19.33 2.87
CA LYS A 188 -7.16 19.81 1.68
C LYS A 188 -5.83 20.44 2.11
N THR A 189 -4.76 19.90 1.57
CA THR A 189 -3.41 20.47 1.69
C THR A 189 -3.06 21.25 0.42
N ALA A 190 -1.91 21.93 0.42
CA ALA A 190 -1.46 22.63 -0.76
C ALA A 190 -1.35 21.69 -1.97
N PRO A 191 -1.79 22.10 -3.16
CA PRO A 191 -1.71 21.26 -4.35
C PRO A 191 -0.26 20.91 -4.65
N ILE A 192 -0.06 19.70 -5.14
CA ILE A 192 1.26 19.22 -5.54
C ILE A 192 1.68 19.96 -6.80
N ASN A 193 2.93 20.39 -6.84
CA ASN A 193 3.50 20.98 -8.04
C ASN A 193 3.78 19.87 -9.08
N LEU A 194 2.86 19.69 -10.02
CA LEU A 194 2.98 18.72 -11.12
C LEU A 194 3.69 19.30 -12.35
N LYS A 195 4.12 20.57 -12.32
CA LYS A 195 4.64 21.28 -13.51
C LYS A 195 5.92 20.70 -14.07
N ASN A 196 6.72 20.04 -13.24
CA ASN A 196 8.03 19.51 -13.63
C ASN A 196 8.02 18.00 -13.90
N ILE A 197 6.84 17.39 -14.13
CA ILE A 197 6.75 15.99 -14.51
C ILE A 197 6.61 15.87 -16.03
N HIS A 198 7.66 15.33 -16.67
CA HIS A 198 7.74 15.15 -18.10
C HIS A 198 7.35 13.72 -18.49
N LEU A 199 6.12 13.53 -18.96
CA LEU A 199 5.68 12.23 -19.45
C LEU A 199 6.33 11.94 -20.83
N LEU A 200 6.98 10.78 -20.96
CA LEU A 200 7.56 10.34 -22.24
C LEU A 200 6.46 10.09 -23.27
N ASP A 201 6.45 10.89 -24.32
CA ASP A 201 5.64 10.67 -25.53
C ASP A 201 6.51 10.12 -26.66
N ASP A 202 6.70 8.80 -26.67
CA ASP A 202 7.44 8.08 -27.72
C ASP A 202 6.59 6.92 -28.23
N TYR A 203 6.06 7.07 -29.44
CA TYR A 203 5.16 6.07 -30.04
C TYR A 203 5.76 4.66 -30.06
N LYS A 204 7.06 4.51 -30.34
CA LYS A 204 7.72 3.19 -30.42
C LYS A 204 7.79 2.53 -29.04
N LEU A 205 8.18 3.28 -28.02
CA LEU A 205 8.26 2.77 -26.65
C LEU A 205 6.88 2.58 -26.02
N ASN A 206 5.95 3.48 -26.32
CA ASN A 206 4.59 3.44 -25.77
C ASN A 206 3.68 2.38 -26.41
N ASN A 207 4.08 1.76 -27.53
CA ASN A 207 3.28 0.77 -28.24
C ASN A 207 3.61 -0.67 -27.79
N ILE A 208 3.51 -0.95 -26.50
CA ILE A 208 3.65 -2.32 -25.95
C ILE A 208 2.45 -3.18 -26.34
N SER A 209 1.25 -2.65 -26.14
CA SER A 209 0.00 -3.30 -26.52
C SER A 209 -1.14 -2.26 -26.55
N LYS A 210 -2.10 -2.48 -27.45
CA LYS A 210 -3.35 -1.68 -27.52
C LYS A 210 -4.36 -2.09 -26.43
N ASN A 211 -4.16 -3.22 -25.77
CA ASN A 211 -5.07 -3.75 -24.77
C ASN A 211 -5.07 -2.86 -23.51
N ARG A 212 -6.26 -2.53 -23.01
CA ARG A 212 -6.46 -1.77 -21.75
C ARG A 212 -5.84 -2.48 -20.54
N THR A 213 -5.78 -3.80 -20.54
CA THR A 213 -5.21 -4.62 -19.47
C THR A 213 -3.71 -4.89 -19.62
N ALA A 214 -3.05 -4.37 -20.69
CA ALA A 214 -1.61 -4.53 -20.87
C ALA A 214 -0.85 -4.12 -19.61
N LEU A 215 0.16 -4.87 -19.25
CA LEU A 215 0.96 -4.75 -18.03
C LEU A 215 0.20 -5.01 -16.71
N SER A 216 -1.01 -5.60 -16.72
CA SER A 216 -1.59 -6.19 -15.52
C SER A 216 -0.90 -7.53 -15.18
N LYS A 217 -0.98 -8.01 -13.94
CA LYS A 217 -0.42 -9.33 -13.56
C LYS A 217 -0.88 -10.46 -14.48
N THR A 218 -2.17 -10.51 -14.81
CA THR A 218 -2.75 -11.53 -15.70
C THR A 218 -2.21 -11.42 -17.12
N TRP A 219 -2.02 -10.21 -17.62
CA TRP A 219 -1.45 -9.97 -18.94
C TRP A 219 0.03 -10.39 -18.97
N MET A 220 0.83 -9.99 -18.00
CA MET A 220 2.24 -10.36 -17.90
C MET A 220 2.43 -11.89 -17.83
N LYS A 221 1.59 -12.60 -17.09
CA LYS A 221 1.63 -14.07 -17.00
C LYS A 221 1.47 -14.78 -18.35
N ARG A 222 0.84 -14.12 -19.34
CA ARG A 222 0.50 -14.71 -20.65
C ARG A 222 1.30 -14.15 -21.80
N THR A 223 2.23 -13.23 -21.53
CA THR A 223 2.93 -12.47 -22.58
C THR A 223 4.43 -12.64 -22.43
N ASN A 224 5.15 -12.77 -23.54
CA ASN A 224 6.61 -12.66 -23.52
C ASN A 224 7.01 -11.21 -23.19
N LEU A 225 7.78 -11.03 -22.11
CA LEU A 225 8.15 -9.73 -21.57
C LEU A 225 9.44 -9.13 -22.15
N GLU A 226 10.13 -9.84 -23.07
CA GLU A 226 11.41 -9.37 -23.64
C GLU A 226 11.29 -7.98 -24.27
N ARG A 227 10.21 -7.71 -24.98
CA ARG A 227 9.99 -6.39 -25.58
C ARG A 227 9.84 -5.30 -24.51
N LEU A 228 9.09 -5.57 -23.43
CA LEU A 228 8.94 -4.64 -22.30
C LEU A 228 10.31 -4.38 -21.66
N LYS A 229 11.07 -5.44 -21.37
CA LYS A 229 12.43 -5.37 -20.85
C LYS A 229 13.35 -4.49 -21.70
N LEU A 230 13.34 -4.69 -23.02
CA LEU A 230 14.15 -3.87 -23.95
C LEU A 230 13.73 -2.39 -23.92
N HIS A 231 12.44 -2.10 -23.82
CA HIS A 231 11.95 -0.72 -23.74
C HIS A 231 12.33 -0.05 -22.43
N THR A 232 12.18 -0.74 -21.30
CA THR A 232 12.63 -0.29 -19.98
C THR A 232 14.13 0.00 -19.99
N GLN A 233 14.93 -0.92 -20.51
CA GLN A 233 16.36 -0.75 -20.66
C GLN A 233 16.72 0.46 -21.56
N ASN A 234 16.01 0.65 -22.66
CA ASN A 234 16.26 1.77 -23.57
C ASN A 234 15.92 3.11 -22.92
N PHE A 235 14.81 3.19 -22.15
CA PHE A 235 14.51 4.41 -21.40
C PHE A 235 15.64 4.75 -20.44
N ILE A 236 16.01 3.81 -19.57
CA ILE A 236 17.01 4.02 -18.51
C ILE A 236 18.39 4.36 -19.10
N ARG A 237 18.82 3.69 -20.14
CA ARG A 237 20.18 3.88 -20.70
C ARG A 237 20.31 5.08 -21.63
N ASN A 238 19.28 5.34 -22.44
CA ASN A 238 19.39 6.27 -23.56
C ASN A 238 18.41 7.45 -23.48
N LYS A 239 17.14 7.18 -23.14
CA LYS A 239 16.10 8.21 -23.27
C LYS A 239 16.19 9.27 -22.20
N ILE A 240 16.48 8.89 -20.94
CA ILE A 240 16.64 9.86 -19.84
C ILE A 240 17.73 10.88 -20.17
N LYS A 241 18.89 10.43 -20.63
CA LYS A 241 20.00 11.31 -21.03
C LYS A 241 19.61 12.25 -22.17
N LYS A 242 18.89 11.73 -23.18
CA LYS A 242 18.45 12.53 -24.33
C LYS A 242 17.39 13.56 -23.91
N LEU A 243 16.38 13.16 -23.14
CA LEU A 243 15.28 14.02 -22.71
C LEU A 243 15.76 15.15 -21.79
N SER A 244 16.70 14.85 -20.91
CA SER A 244 17.29 15.81 -19.99
C SER A 244 18.44 16.63 -20.58
N THR A 245 18.66 16.55 -21.90
CA THR A 245 19.79 17.22 -22.61
C THR A 245 21.17 16.91 -22.00
N GLY A 246 21.34 15.67 -21.50
CA GLY A 246 22.56 15.20 -20.89
C GLY A 246 22.69 15.46 -19.37
N LYS A 247 21.71 16.12 -18.75
CA LYS A 247 21.74 16.45 -17.31
C LYS A 247 21.69 15.21 -16.43
N TYR A 248 20.90 14.18 -16.81
CA TYR A 248 20.73 12.95 -16.06
C TYR A 248 21.17 11.72 -16.84
N ASN A 249 21.50 10.66 -16.13
CA ASN A 249 21.99 9.39 -16.69
C ASN A 249 21.21 8.19 -16.09
N ASN A 250 21.65 6.99 -16.36
CA ASN A 250 21.00 5.77 -15.88
C ASN A 250 20.95 5.63 -14.35
N LEU A 251 21.91 6.20 -13.60
CA LEU A 251 21.93 6.14 -12.13
C LEU A 251 20.90 7.05 -11.49
N ASP A 252 20.43 8.05 -12.24
CA ASP A 252 19.37 8.98 -11.81
C ASP A 252 17.98 8.43 -12.05
N CYS A 253 17.84 7.13 -12.37
CA CYS A 253 16.59 6.47 -12.63
C CYS A 253 16.19 5.51 -11.51
N THR A 254 14.88 5.30 -11.40
CA THR A 254 14.29 4.16 -10.68
C THR A 254 13.27 3.45 -11.58
N TRP A 255 13.03 2.18 -11.33
CA TRP A 255 12.00 1.43 -12.05
C TRP A 255 11.25 0.51 -11.11
N THR A 256 10.03 0.18 -11.50
CA THR A 256 9.17 -0.72 -10.74
C THR A 256 8.34 -1.63 -11.63
N THR A 257 8.00 -2.76 -11.08
CA THR A 257 7.05 -3.75 -11.62
C THR A 257 6.49 -4.58 -10.48
N TYR A 258 5.58 -5.50 -10.75
CA TYR A 258 5.18 -6.50 -9.76
C TYR A 258 6.38 -7.38 -9.37
N SER A 259 6.52 -7.68 -8.10
CA SER A 259 7.63 -8.51 -7.56
C SER A 259 7.79 -9.85 -8.27
N ASP A 260 6.66 -10.45 -8.68
CA ASP A 260 6.62 -11.74 -9.37
C ASP A 260 7.34 -11.72 -10.74
N TYR A 261 7.48 -10.53 -11.36
CA TYR A 261 8.11 -10.33 -12.68
C TYR A 261 9.44 -9.59 -12.63
N PHE A 262 9.96 -9.33 -11.42
CA PHE A 262 11.24 -8.68 -11.26
C PHE A 262 12.38 -9.41 -11.97
N ASP A 263 12.47 -10.74 -11.79
CA ASP A 263 13.54 -11.55 -12.35
C ASP A 263 13.50 -11.62 -13.88
N GLU A 264 12.31 -11.57 -14.48
CA GLU A 264 12.14 -11.55 -15.93
C GLU A 264 12.53 -10.20 -16.54
N LEU A 265 12.20 -9.11 -15.85
CA LEU A 265 12.41 -7.75 -16.35
C LEU A 265 13.75 -7.14 -15.95
N LYS A 266 14.44 -7.66 -14.93
CA LYS A 266 15.76 -7.15 -14.53
C LYS A 266 16.77 -7.26 -15.67
N GLY A 267 17.76 -6.37 -15.68
CA GLY A 267 18.80 -6.37 -16.70
C GLY A 267 20.09 -5.69 -16.24
N ASN A 268 21.17 -5.94 -16.99
CA ASN A 268 22.48 -5.39 -16.66
C ASN A 268 22.46 -3.87 -16.56
N GLY A 269 23.00 -3.34 -15.48
CA GLY A 269 23.18 -1.91 -15.26
C GLY A 269 21.96 -1.19 -14.67
N TYR A 270 20.78 -1.85 -14.49
CA TYR A 270 19.63 -1.22 -13.85
C TYR A 270 18.90 -2.06 -12.81
N THR A 271 19.35 -3.29 -12.55
CA THR A 271 18.77 -4.16 -11.51
C THR A 271 18.75 -3.49 -10.13
N LYS A 272 19.82 -2.78 -9.76
CA LYS A 272 19.93 -2.06 -8.49
C LYS A 272 19.01 -0.86 -8.35
N LEU A 273 18.44 -0.40 -9.45
CA LEU A 273 17.54 0.75 -9.51
C LEU A 273 16.07 0.36 -9.27
N TYR A 274 15.80 -0.94 -9.10
CA TYR A 274 14.46 -1.45 -8.83
C TYR A 274 13.95 -1.04 -7.46
N LYS A 275 12.69 -0.64 -7.44
CA LYS A 275 11.94 -0.42 -6.21
C LYS A 275 10.60 -1.16 -6.27
N ASN A 276 10.22 -1.77 -5.17
CA ASN A 276 8.91 -2.40 -5.06
C ASN A 276 7.78 -1.37 -5.27
N LEU A 277 6.69 -1.77 -5.92
CA LEU A 277 5.50 -0.94 -6.15
C LEU A 277 4.93 -0.30 -4.88
N PHE A 278 5.11 -0.97 -3.74
CA PHE A 278 4.63 -0.50 -2.44
C PHE A 278 5.74 0.14 -1.59
N THR A 279 6.87 0.52 -2.22
CA THR A 279 7.93 1.22 -1.49
C THR A 279 7.47 2.61 -1.06
N GLU A 280 7.96 3.04 0.09
CA GLU A 280 7.79 4.40 0.61
C GLU A 280 9.16 5.03 0.91
N LYS A 281 10.21 4.33 0.48
CA LYS A 281 11.57 4.85 0.59
C LYS A 281 11.80 5.93 -0.45
N TYR A 282 12.02 7.14 -0.01
CA TYR A 282 12.36 8.27 -0.86
C TYR A 282 13.66 8.07 -1.63
N THR A 283 13.73 8.71 -2.78
CA THR A 283 14.90 8.68 -3.68
C THR A 283 15.01 10.01 -4.42
N ASP A 284 16.23 10.38 -4.77
CA ASP A 284 16.53 11.55 -5.60
C ASP A 284 16.53 11.22 -7.10
N SER A 285 15.78 10.19 -7.51
CA SER A 285 15.71 9.76 -8.91
C SER A 285 14.95 10.78 -9.76
N HIS A 286 15.53 11.13 -10.90
CA HIS A 286 14.96 12.03 -11.91
C HIS A 286 14.23 11.30 -13.05
N GLY A 287 14.39 9.98 -13.15
CA GLY A 287 13.69 9.14 -14.12
C GLY A 287 12.92 8.01 -13.46
N ILE A 288 11.66 7.83 -13.85
CA ILE A 288 10.82 6.71 -13.40
C ILE A 288 10.40 5.87 -14.58
N VAL A 289 10.54 4.53 -14.47
CA VAL A 289 9.83 3.55 -15.28
C VAL A 289 8.81 2.82 -14.43
N TYR A 290 7.55 2.87 -14.84
CA TYR A 290 6.46 2.23 -14.12
C TYR A 290 5.85 1.10 -14.96
N ASP A 291 6.45 -0.08 -14.86
CA ASP A 291 6.08 -1.28 -15.63
C ASP A 291 4.95 -2.07 -14.92
N ALA A 292 3.87 -1.39 -14.62
CA ALA A 292 2.70 -1.99 -14.01
C ALA A 292 1.41 -1.31 -14.48
N ASN A 293 0.33 -2.08 -14.48
CA ASN A 293 -1.03 -1.58 -14.68
C ASN A 293 -1.90 -2.12 -13.55
N MET A 294 -2.11 -1.29 -12.54
CA MET A 294 -2.70 -1.71 -11.28
C MET A 294 -4.21 -1.90 -11.37
N PHE A 295 -4.68 -2.96 -10.74
CA PHE A 295 -6.09 -3.26 -10.51
C PHE A 295 -6.25 -3.74 -9.06
N ILE A 296 -7.39 -3.47 -8.47
CA ILE A 296 -7.75 -4.06 -7.18
C ILE A 296 -7.75 -5.59 -7.34
N ASN A 297 -7.19 -6.30 -6.37
CA ASN A 297 -7.24 -7.76 -6.36
C ASN A 297 -8.69 -8.24 -6.48
N SER A 298 -8.97 -9.18 -7.38
CA SER A 298 -10.34 -9.60 -7.68
C SER A 298 -11.10 -10.16 -6.47
N VAL A 299 -10.38 -10.80 -5.53
CA VAL A 299 -10.98 -11.34 -4.29
C VAL A 299 -11.33 -10.19 -3.34
N ILE A 300 -10.45 -9.20 -3.19
CA ILE A 300 -10.73 -8.00 -2.39
C ILE A 300 -11.91 -7.25 -2.99
N LYS A 301 -11.93 -7.06 -4.32
CA LYS A 301 -13.03 -6.42 -5.02
C LYS A 301 -14.34 -7.16 -4.78
N LEU A 302 -14.37 -8.47 -4.97
CA LEU A 302 -15.57 -9.30 -4.71
C LEU A 302 -16.05 -9.16 -3.26
N TYR A 303 -15.11 -9.15 -2.30
CA TYR A 303 -15.45 -8.99 -0.89
C TYR A 303 -16.10 -7.62 -0.60
N LEU A 304 -15.55 -6.56 -1.18
CA LEU A 304 -16.09 -5.21 -1.04
C LEU A 304 -17.46 -5.08 -1.73
N ASP A 305 -17.61 -5.62 -2.94
CA ASP A 305 -18.86 -5.62 -3.69
C ASP A 305 -19.99 -6.37 -2.94
N ILE A 306 -19.68 -7.53 -2.30
CA ILE A 306 -20.64 -8.28 -1.47
C ILE A 306 -21.09 -7.49 -0.23
N ASN A 307 -20.27 -6.58 0.25
CA ASN A 307 -20.56 -5.74 1.40
C ASN A 307 -20.99 -4.31 1.00
N ASP A 308 -21.49 -4.13 -0.21
CA ASP A 308 -22.04 -2.86 -0.74
C ASP A 308 -21.06 -1.69 -0.73
N VAL A 309 -19.74 -1.96 -0.83
CA VAL A 309 -18.72 -0.93 -0.96
C VAL A 309 -18.35 -0.74 -2.42
N ASP A 310 -18.71 0.43 -2.97
CA ASP A 310 -18.38 0.77 -4.35
C ASP A 310 -16.88 0.99 -4.55
N THR A 311 -16.31 0.29 -5.53
CA THR A 311 -14.86 0.31 -5.80
C THR A 311 -14.56 0.82 -7.20
N ASN A 312 -13.49 1.60 -7.34
CA ASN A 312 -13.04 2.13 -8.62
C ASN A 312 -11.58 1.74 -8.93
N ASN A 313 -11.40 0.89 -9.96
CA ASN A 313 -10.06 0.46 -10.40
C ASN A 313 -9.21 1.60 -10.98
N ASP A 314 -9.82 2.65 -11.53
CA ASP A 314 -9.08 3.77 -12.11
C ASP A 314 -8.59 4.71 -10.99
N ASP A 315 -9.40 4.97 -9.98
CA ASP A 315 -8.99 5.71 -8.78
C ASP A 315 -7.88 4.94 -8.02
N PHE A 316 -8.02 3.63 -7.85
CA PHE A 316 -6.99 2.78 -7.23
C PHE A 316 -5.66 2.85 -8.00
N ALA A 317 -5.71 2.66 -9.33
CA ALA A 317 -4.50 2.71 -10.16
C ALA A 317 -3.85 4.10 -10.13
N THR A 318 -4.64 5.16 -10.13
CA THR A 318 -4.18 6.56 -10.03
C THR A 318 -3.48 6.78 -8.70
N SER A 319 -4.09 6.37 -7.59
CA SER A 319 -3.50 6.52 -6.26
C SER A 319 -2.15 5.78 -6.14
N MET A 320 -2.08 4.56 -6.67
CA MET A 320 -0.84 3.77 -6.66
C MET A 320 0.27 4.38 -7.52
N LEU A 321 -0.07 4.93 -8.68
CA LEU A 321 0.88 5.60 -9.58
C LEU A 321 1.45 6.87 -8.94
N PHE A 322 0.58 7.78 -8.51
CA PHE A 322 1.03 9.06 -7.95
C PHE A 322 1.80 8.86 -6.67
N ARG A 323 1.37 7.93 -5.82
CA ARG A 323 2.14 7.56 -4.65
C ARG A 323 3.57 7.12 -5.00
N PHE A 324 3.75 6.29 -6.02
CA PHE A 324 5.10 5.88 -6.45
C PHE A 324 5.89 7.07 -6.99
N ILE A 325 5.27 7.95 -7.77
CA ILE A 325 5.88 9.19 -8.28
C ILE A 325 6.40 10.04 -7.11
N TYR A 326 5.62 10.19 -6.05
CA TYR A 326 6.00 11.01 -4.89
C TYR A 326 7.06 10.40 -3.98
N THR A 327 7.47 9.16 -4.20
CA THR A 327 8.70 8.66 -3.58
C THR A 327 9.97 9.27 -4.20
N CYS A 328 9.85 9.97 -5.33
CA CYS A 328 10.96 10.71 -5.94
C CYS A 328 10.92 12.17 -5.47
N ASN A 329 11.90 12.55 -4.65
CA ASN A 329 12.02 13.90 -4.09
C ASN A 329 12.88 14.79 -5.01
N THR A 330 12.34 15.09 -6.20
CA THR A 330 13.04 15.88 -7.23
C THR A 330 12.09 16.86 -7.88
N ASP A 331 12.61 18.04 -8.23
CA ASP A 331 11.84 19.10 -8.88
C ASP A 331 11.62 18.89 -10.39
N ASP A 332 12.34 17.90 -10.97
CA ASP A 332 12.36 17.65 -12.42
C ASP A 332 12.36 16.14 -12.66
N LEU A 333 11.25 15.59 -13.12
CA LEU A 333 10.99 14.15 -13.20
C LEU A 333 10.58 13.72 -14.61
N TYR A 334 11.26 12.73 -15.15
CA TYR A 334 10.98 12.11 -16.44
C TYR A 334 10.29 10.75 -16.23
N LEU A 335 9.06 10.64 -16.72
CA LEU A 335 8.19 9.50 -16.44
C LEU A 335 7.95 8.67 -17.71
N TYR A 336 8.25 7.38 -17.66
CA TYR A 336 7.90 6.40 -18.68
C TYR A 336 6.80 5.46 -18.18
N LEU A 337 5.63 5.54 -18.81
CA LEU A 337 4.45 4.72 -18.55
C LEU A 337 4.13 3.88 -19.81
N PRO A 338 4.63 2.64 -19.94
CA PRO A 338 4.35 1.83 -21.13
C PRO A 338 2.88 1.40 -21.25
N SER A 339 2.11 1.37 -20.16
CA SER A 339 0.67 1.10 -20.18
C SER A 339 -0.13 2.31 -20.69
N LYS A 340 -0.91 2.11 -21.78
CA LYS A 340 -1.81 3.17 -22.29
C LYS A 340 -2.82 3.64 -21.25
N ARG A 341 -3.39 2.71 -20.47
CA ARG A 341 -4.32 3.07 -19.40
C ARG A 341 -3.67 3.97 -18.35
N MET A 342 -2.46 3.61 -17.88
CA MET A 342 -1.75 4.38 -16.86
C MET A 342 -1.38 5.79 -17.38
N ARG A 343 -0.98 5.94 -18.66
CA ARG A 343 -0.77 7.27 -19.27
C ARG A 343 -2.05 8.11 -19.28
N ASN A 344 -3.17 7.49 -19.66
CA ASN A 344 -4.46 8.20 -19.70
C ASN A 344 -4.88 8.66 -18.30
N LEU A 345 -4.71 7.81 -17.28
CA LEU A 345 -5.01 8.15 -15.88
C LEU A 345 -4.09 9.26 -15.36
N PHE A 346 -2.81 9.21 -15.69
CA PHE A 346 -1.86 10.27 -15.36
C PHE A 346 -2.30 11.61 -15.97
N ASN A 347 -2.56 11.64 -17.28
CA ASN A 347 -2.97 12.87 -17.98
C ASN A 347 -4.30 13.43 -17.43
N ALA A 348 -5.28 12.56 -17.17
CA ALA A 348 -6.56 12.97 -16.59
C ALA A 348 -6.39 13.58 -15.18
N TYR A 349 -5.51 13.01 -14.37
CA TYR A 349 -5.23 13.53 -13.03
C TYR A 349 -4.51 14.88 -13.10
N VAL A 350 -3.47 15.00 -13.94
CA VAL A 350 -2.73 16.25 -14.13
C VAL A 350 -3.69 17.35 -14.60
N SER A 351 -4.47 17.10 -15.67
CA SER A 351 -5.42 18.08 -16.22
C SER A 351 -6.49 18.55 -15.21
N LYS A 352 -6.82 17.72 -14.23
CA LYS A 352 -7.80 18.08 -13.20
C LYS A 352 -7.21 18.93 -12.06
N ASN A 353 -5.90 18.81 -11.82
CA ASN A 353 -5.22 19.41 -10.67
C ASN A 353 -4.21 20.50 -11.09
N SER A 354 -4.06 20.80 -12.40
CA SER A 354 -3.35 21.95 -12.97
C SER A 354 -4.30 23.13 -13.16
#